data_bc5f97dde77d6c2428ce1ca4e3c5638e
#
_entry.id   bc5f97dde77d6c2428ce1ca4e3c5638e
#
_cell.length_a   1.000
_cell.length_b   1.000
_cell.length_c   1.000
_cell.angle_alpha   90.00
_cell.angle_beta   90.00
_cell.angle_gamma   90.00
#
_symmetry.space_group_name_H-M   'P 1'
#
loop_
_entity.id
_entity.type
_entity.pdbx_description
1 polymer ?
#
loop_
_entity_poly.entity_id
_entity_poly.type
_entity_poly.pdbx_seq_one_letter_code
_entity_poly.pdbx_strand_id
1 'polypeptide(L)'
;MSEHSLLGAGLGAIIGAILALTGAGGGILAVPLLVFGLGLSMVEAAPIGLLAVGLAASVGAVLGLRQGIVRYRAAGFVAGIGILMAPLGLWLAHRLPNLPLALLFSLVLLYACGRILRKARLELKQGQPAPRPAFMPCVLNPAQGRLRWTLPCARALTFTGMLSGLLSGLLGVGGGFVIIPALSRYTNLDSKSIVATSLAVIALVSLGSVVTASLSGIMHWAVGAPFALGAVLGLVLGRQVASHLAGPRLQQLFAITGILAALLLAGGALGLIAP
;
A
#
# COMPACT_ATOMS: atom_id res chain seq x y z
N MET A 1 19.51 9.83 21.05
CA MET A 1 18.37 9.65 20.14
C MET A 1 17.26 10.54 20.69
N SER A 2 16.76 11.46 19.92
CA SER A 2 15.66 12.34 20.36
C SER A 2 14.40 11.48 20.60
N GLU A 3 13.52 11.89 21.52
CA GLU A 3 12.24 11.20 21.77
C GLU A 3 11.44 10.98 20.49
N HIS A 4 11.47 11.93 19.58
CA HIS A 4 10.84 11.84 18.26
C HIS A 4 11.38 10.69 17.37
N SER A 5 12.67 10.34 17.48
CA SER A 5 13.23 9.23 16.69
C SER A 5 12.80 7.85 17.23
N LEU A 6 12.66 7.71 18.54
CA LEU A 6 12.14 6.48 19.16
C LEU A 6 10.67 6.29 18.89
N LEU A 7 9.86 7.35 19.00
CA LEU A 7 8.45 7.34 18.64
C LEU A 7 8.27 6.98 17.15
N GLY A 8 9.07 7.60 16.27
CA GLY A 8 9.05 7.29 14.85
C GLY A 8 9.35 5.81 14.55
N ALA A 9 10.39 5.26 15.17
CA ALA A 9 10.73 3.84 15.01
C ALA A 9 9.63 2.90 15.55
N GLY A 10 9.02 3.22 16.70
CA GLY A 10 7.91 2.46 17.26
C GLY A 10 6.67 2.46 16.33
N LEU A 11 6.28 3.64 15.83
CA LEU A 11 5.17 3.78 14.89
C LEU A 11 5.46 3.04 13.57
N GLY A 12 6.71 3.13 13.08
CA GLY A 12 7.17 2.35 11.94
C GLY A 12 7.03 0.85 12.16
N ALA A 13 7.43 0.34 13.33
CA ALA A 13 7.32 -1.09 13.66
C ALA A 13 5.87 -1.57 13.65
N ILE A 14 4.93 -0.77 14.14
CA ILE A 14 3.50 -1.06 14.07
C ILE A 14 3.05 -1.19 12.60
N ILE A 15 3.43 -0.24 11.75
CA ILE A 15 3.09 -0.28 10.31
C ILE A 15 3.71 -1.50 9.64
N GLY A 16 4.97 -1.82 9.92
CA GLY A 16 5.62 -3.00 9.39
C GLY A 16 4.93 -4.30 9.80
N ALA A 17 4.53 -4.42 11.06
CA ALA A 17 3.77 -5.56 11.55
C ALA A 17 2.38 -5.66 10.85
N ILE A 18 1.66 -4.55 10.71
CA ILE A 18 0.39 -4.50 9.97
C ILE A 18 0.61 -4.92 8.52
N LEU A 19 1.68 -4.44 7.87
CA LEU A 19 2.01 -4.81 6.50
C LEU A 19 2.32 -6.31 6.36
N ALA A 20 3.01 -6.91 7.34
CA ALA A 20 3.27 -8.34 7.40
C ALA A 20 1.99 -9.17 7.49
N LEU A 21 1.04 -8.73 8.30
CA LEU A 21 -0.22 -9.42 8.58
C LEU A 21 -1.27 -9.26 7.46
N THR A 22 -1.34 -8.06 6.86
CA THR A 22 -2.36 -7.73 5.85
C THR A 22 -1.85 -7.80 4.41
N GLY A 23 -0.54 -7.93 4.24
CA GLY A 23 0.13 -7.80 2.95
C GLY A 23 0.19 -6.34 2.50
N ALA A 24 0.06 -6.10 1.17
CA ALA A 24 0.23 -4.77 0.59
C ALA A 24 -0.83 -3.71 1.03
N GLY A 25 -1.87 -4.10 1.78
CA GLY A 25 -2.90 -3.18 2.29
C GLY A 25 -2.45 -2.35 3.50
N GLY A 26 -1.51 -2.87 4.31
CA GLY A 26 -1.08 -2.22 5.57
C GLY A 26 -0.45 -0.84 5.40
N GLY A 27 0.17 -0.57 4.26
CA GLY A 27 0.79 0.72 3.96
C GLY A 27 -0.16 1.92 3.96
N ILE A 28 -1.46 1.70 3.78
CA ILE A 28 -2.45 2.78 3.75
C ILE A 28 -2.61 3.49 5.11
N LEU A 29 -2.23 2.84 6.22
CA LEU A 29 -2.25 3.45 7.56
C LEU A 29 -0.97 4.21 7.91
N ALA A 30 0.09 4.14 7.09
CA ALA A 30 1.36 4.80 7.38
C ALA A 30 1.20 6.33 7.48
N VAL A 31 0.48 6.94 6.53
CA VAL A 31 0.27 8.38 6.50
C VAL A 31 -0.58 8.86 7.68
N PRO A 32 -1.78 8.28 7.97
CA PRO A 32 -2.53 8.66 9.17
C PRO A 32 -1.73 8.54 10.46
N LEU A 33 -0.92 7.49 10.58
CA LEU A 33 -0.12 7.29 11.78
C LEU A 33 0.96 8.37 11.95
N LEU A 34 1.56 8.83 10.85
CA LEU A 34 2.52 9.95 10.84
C LEU A 34 1.84 11.29 11.16
N VAL A 35 0.66 11.52 10.59
CA VAL A 35 -0.10 12.76 10.81
C VAL A 35 -0.55 12.86 12.27
N PHE A 36 -1.18 11.81 12.81
CA PHE A 36 -1.68 11.84 14.20
C PHE A 36 -0.60 11.58 15.25
N GLY A 37 0.40 10.75 14.92
CA GLY A 37 1.44 10.37 15.88
C GLY A 37 2.59 11.36 16.00
N LEU A 38 2.92 12.07 14.91
CA LEU A 38 4.04 13.03 14.86
C LEU A 38 3.61 14.43 14.47
N GLY A 39 2.32 14.71 14.26
CA GLY A 39 1.80 16.02 13.90
C GLY A 39 2.26 16.54 12.54
N LEU A 40 2.66 15.64 11.62
CA LEU A 40 3.14 16.03 10.29
C LEU A 40 1.97 16.41 9.37
N SER A 41 2.22 17.34 8.45
CA SER A 41 1.28 17.60 7.36
C SER A 41 1.18 16.39 6.41
N MET A 42 0.07 16.29 5.66
CA MET A 42 -0.11 15.20 4.68
C MET A 42 1.02 15.15 3.64
N VAL A 43 1.49 16.32 3.20
CA VAL A 43 2.56 16.44 2.20
C VAL A 43 3.91 15.94 2.73
N GLU A 44 4.22 16.17 4.00
CA GLU A 44 5.44 15.70 4.66
C GLU A 44 5.36 14.21 5.01
N ALA A 45 4.20 13.75 5.47
CA ALA A 45 3.98 12.36 5.84
C ALA A 45 4.05 11.40 4.64
N ALA A 46 3.60 11.83 3.45
CA ALA A 46 3.53 11.00 2.26
C ALA A 46 4.88 10.40 1.84
N PRO A 47 5.98 11.16 1.64
CA PRO A 47 7.28 10.59 1.24
C PRO A 47 7.90 9.71 2.34
N ILE A 48 7.67 10.02 3.63
CA ILE A 48 8.13 9.21 4.77
C ILE A 48 7.40 7.87 4.79
N GLY A 49 6.08 7.89 4.61
CA GLY A 49 5.26 6.67 4.48
C GLY A 49 5.70 5.80 3.31
N LEU A 50 5.97 6.41 2.15
CA LEU A 50 6.48 5.71 0.97
C LEU A 50 7.84 5.06 1.20
N LEU A 51 8.77 5.74 1.88
CA LEU A 51 10.07 5.17 2.23
C LEU A 51 9.90 3.91 3.09
N ALA A 52 9.13 4.01 4.16
CA ALA A 52 8.92 2.90 5.09
C ALA A 52 8.21 1.72 4.44
N VAL A 53 7.09 1.97 3.76
CA VAL A 53 6.32 0.94 3.05
C VAL A 53 7.13 0.35 1.90
N GLY A 54 7.88 1.17 1.17
CA GLY A 54 8.73 0.73 0.06
C GLY A 54 9.85 -0.20 0.53
N LEU A 55 10.57 0.15 1.59
CA LEU A 55 11.61 -0.70 2.17
C LEU A 55 11.04 -2.00 2.73
N ALA A 56 9.96 -1.93 3.51
CA ALA A 56 9.28 -3.11 4.00
C ALA A 56 8.77 -4.00 2.86
N ALA A 57 8.14 -3.42 1.83
CA ALA A 57 7.67 -4.14 0.65
C ALA A 57 8.82 -4.76 -0.14
N SER A 58 10.01 -4.13 -0.18
CA SER A 58 11.21 -4.67 -0.83
C SER A 58 11.65 -5.99 -0.18
N VAL A 59 11.66 -6.04 1.15
CA VAL A 59 11.96 -7.29 1.89
C VAL A 59 10.92 -8.37 1.53
N GLY A 60 9.63 -8.02 1.53
CA GLY A 60 8.56 -8.94 1.13
C GLY A 60 8.67 -9.42 -0.32
N ALA A 61 9.02 -8.53 -1.22
CA ALA A 61 9.23 -8.82 -2.65
C ALA A 61 10.41 -9.77 -2.88
N VAL A 62 11.56 -9.52 -2.23
CA VAL A 62 12.76 -10.37 -2.33
C VAL A 62 12.45 -11.79 -1.85
N LEU A 63 11.76 -11.92 -0.73
CA LEU A 63 11.35 -13.23 -0.22
C LEU A 63 10.37 -13.93 -1.16
N GLY A 64 9.41 -13.20 -1.73
CA GLY A 64 8.49 -13.74 -2.74
C GLY A 64 9.17 -14.12 -4.07
N LEU A 65 10.21 -13.36 -4.48
CA LEU A 65 11.04 -13.69 -5.64
C LEU A 65 11.82 -15.00 -5.42
N ARG A 66 12.43 -15.17 -4.23
CA ARG A 66 13.13 -16.41 -3.86
C ARG A 66 12.20 -17.63 -3.85
N GLN A 67 10.93 -17.43 -3.50
CA GLN A 67 9.91 -18.49 -3.55
C GLN A 67 9.31 -18.72 -4.95
N GLY A 68 9.69 -17.93 -5.96
CA GLY A 68 9.17 -18.05 -7.33
C GLY A 68 7.70 -17.67 -7.51
N ILE A 69 7.06 -17.04 -6.50
CA ILE A 69 5.64 -16.67 -6.52
C ILE A 69 5.38 -15.27 -7.09
N VAL A 70 6.40 -14.44 -7.26
CA VAL A 70 6.29 -13.09 -7.86
C VAL A 70 6.21 -13.19 -9.38
N ARG A 71 5.23 -12.54 -9.97
CA ARG A 71 5.09 -12.41 -11.43
C ARG A 71 5.84 -11.17 -11.91
N TYR A 72 7.18 -11.27 -11.96
CA TYR A 72 8.11 -10.15 -12.19
C TYR A 72 7.82 -9.34 -13.47
N ARG A 73 7.35 -9.98 -14.57
CA ARG A 73 6.99 -9.27 -15.80
C ARG A 73 5.78 -8.35 -15.61
N ALA A 74 4.74 -8.84 -14.94
CA ALA A 74 3.57 -8.02 -14.63
C ALA A 74 3.93 -6.95 -13.61
N ALA A 75 4.72 -7.31 -12.58
CA ALA A 75 5.19 -6.35 -11.59
C ALA A 75 6.02 -5.23 -12.22
N GLY A 76 6.99 -5.56 -13.07
CA GLY A 76 7.84 -4.59 -13.76
C GLY A 76 7.05 -3.66 -14.70
N PHE A 77 6.07 -4.21 -15.43
CA PHE A 77 5.22 -3.42 -16.32
C PHE A 77 4.34 -2.43 -15.56
N VAL A 78 3.62 -2.90 -14.53
CA VAL A 78 2.77 -2.04 -13.67
C VAL A 78 3.62 -1.02 -12.93
N ALA A 79 4.79 -1.42 -12.41
CA ALA A 79 5.70 -0.53 -11.70
C ALA A 79 6.31 0.52 -12.63
N GLY A 80 6.73 0.16 -13.84
CA GLY A 80 7.27 1.11 -14.82
C GLY A 80 6.29 2.23 -15.14
N ILE A 81 5.02 1.88 -15.41
CA ILE A 81 3.95 2.87 -15.60
C ILE A 81 3.70 3.67 -14.32
N GLY A 82 3.70 3.00 -13.15
CA GLY A 82 3.52 3.65 -11.86
C GLY A 82 4.62 4.66 -11.55
N ILE A 83 5.88 4.35 -11.82
CA ILE A 83 7.01 5.26 -11.64
C ILE A 83 6.88 6.50 -12.53
N LEU A 84 6.41 6.34 -13.77
CA LEU A 84 6.18 7.48 -14.67
C LEU A 84 5.03 8.38 -14.19
N MET A 85 4.02 7.82 -13.52
CA MET A 85 2.86 8.58 -13.02
C MET A 85 3.06 9.15 -11.61
N ALA A 86 3.95 8.58 -10.82
CA ALA A 86 4.18 9.02 -9.44
C ALA A 86 4.66 10.48 -9.30
N PRO A 87 5.57 11.01 -10.15
CA PRO A 87 5.95 12.41 -10.12
C PRO A 87 4.78 13.36 -10.37
N LEU A 88 3.84 12.99 -11.25
CA LEU A 88 2.61 13.78 -11.48
C LEU A 88 1.73 13.81 -10.23
N GLY A 89 1.60 12.67 -9.53
CA GLY A 89 0.89 12.61 -8.25
C GLY A 89 1.53 13.50 -7.19
N LEU A 90 2.85 13.44 -7.06
CA LEU A 90 3.61 14.26 -6.11
C LEU A 90 3.50 15.76 -6.44
N TRP A 91 3.63 16.13 -7.72
CA TRP A 91 3.45 17.50 -8.17
C TRP A 91 2.05 18.03 -7.84
N LEU A 92 1.02 17.22 -8.07
CA LEU A 92 -0.37 17.56 -7.76
C LEU A 92 -0.58 17.72 -6.25
N ALA A 93 0.03 16.84 -5.42
CA ALA A 93 -0.04 16.93 -3.96
C ALA A 93 0.49 18.27 -3.44
N HIS A 94 1.57 18.82 -4.05
CA HIS A 94 2.12 20.13 -3.67
C HIS A 94 1.30 21.33 -4.14
N ARG A 95 0.44 21.14 -5.15
CA ARG A 95 -0.45 22.19 -5.65
C ARG A 95 -1.77 22.27 -4.89
N LEU A 96 -2.16 21.19 -4.24
CA LEU A 96 -3.41 21.10 -3.50
C LEU A 96 -3.21 21.58 -2.06
N PRO A 97 -4.13 22.41 -1.51
CA PRO A 97 -4.17 22.69 -0.09
C PRO A 97 -4.33 21.41 0.74
N ASN A 98 -3.91 21.43 2.00
CA ASN A 98 -4.00 20.25 2.89
C ASN A 98 -5.44 19.71 3.06
N LEU A 99 -6.44 20.61 3.09
CA LEU A 99 -7.84 20.21 3.28
C LEU A 99 -8.36 19.27 2.17
N PRO A 100 -8.35 19.62 0.87
CA PRO A 100 -8.83 18.70 -0.17
C PRO A 100 -7.96 17.45 -0.28
N LEU A 101 -6.66 17.51 0.02
CA LEU A 101 -5.78 16.36 0.01
C LEU A 101 -6.15 15.37 1.12
N ALA A 102 -6.41 15.85 2.34
CA ALA A 102 -6.85 15.05 3.46
C ALA A 102 -8.25 14.42 3.23
N LEU A 103 -9.18 15.17 2.64
CA LEU A 103 -10.50 14.67 2.28
C LEU A 103 -10.43 13.60 1.18
N LEU A 104 -9.61 13.82 0.16
CA LEU A 104 -9.39 12.83 -0.90
C LEU A 104 -8.76 11.56 -0.33
N PHE A 105 -7.76 11.69 0.53
CA PHE A 105 -7.14 10.57 1.22
C PHE A 105 -8.16 9.80 2.06
N SER A 106 -8.97 10.50 2.85
CA SER A 106 -10.01 9.90 3.70
C SER A 106 -11.05 9.14 2.86
N LEU A 107 -11.46 9.69 1.72
CA LEU A 107 -12.39 9.05 0.80
C LEU A 107 -11.80 7.74 0.23
N VAL A 108 -10.56 7.79 -0.23
CA VAL A 108 -9.85 6.62 -0.76
C VAL A 108 -9.66 5.55 0.31
N LEU A 109 -9.29 5.97 1.53
CA LEU A 109 -9.14 5.08 2.69
C LEU A 109 -10.46 4.42 3.09
N LEU A 110 -11.55 5.17 3.15
CA LEU A 110 -12.90 4.66 3.40
C LEU A 110 -13.32 3.64 2.34
N TYR A 111 -13.10 3.93 1.08
CA TYR A 111 -13.42 3.02 -0.02
C TYR A 111 -12.61 1.73 0.07
N ALA A 112 -11.29 1.82 0.28
CA ALA A 112 -10.39 0.67 0.37
C ALA A 112 -10.74 -0.21 1.57
N CYS A 113 -10.88 0.38 2.76
CA CYS A 113 -11.23 -0.34 3.99
C CYS A 113 -12.65 -0.91 3.93
N GLY A 114 -13.61 -0.19 3.36
CA GLY A 114 -14.97 -0.69 3.13
C GLY A 114 -14.99 -1.95 2.25
N ARG A 115 -14.18 -1.98 1.19
CA ARG A 115 -14.04 -3.18 0.34
C ARG A 115 -13.40 -4.35 1.09
N ILE A 116 -12.34 -4.09 1.86
CA ILE A 116 -11.67 -5.13 2.68
C ILE A 116 -12.68 -5.69 3.71
N LEU A 117 -13.42 -4.82 4.38
CA LEU A 117 -14.42 -5.21 5.37
C LEU A 117 -15.54 -6.07 4.77
N ARG A 118 -16.06 -5.66 3.60
CA ARG A 118 -17.09 -6.44 2.88
C ARG A 118 -16.56 -7.82 2.50
N LYS A 119 -15.34 -7.89 1.96
CA LYS A 119 -14.71 -9.16 1.58
C LYS A 119 -14.51 -10.06 2.79
N ALA A 120 -13.94 -9.54 3.87
CA ALA A 120 -13.70 -10.30 5.10
C ALA A 120 -14.99 -10.80 5.76
N ARG A 121 -16.08 -9.99 5.73
CA ARG A 121 -17.41 -10.40 6.23
C ARG A 121 -18.02 -11.53 5.38
N LEU A 122 -17.87 -11.46 4.06
CA LEU A 122 -18.38 -12.50 3.17
C LEU A 122 -17.62 -13.82 3.36
N GLU A 123 -16.31 -13.78 3.46
CA GLU A 123 -15.47 -14.97 3.73
C GLU A 123 -15.82 -15.62 5.08
N LEU A 124 -16.13 -14.83 6.12
CA LEU A 124 -16.55 -15.35 7.42
C LEU A 124 -17.96 -15.96 7.40
N LYS A 125 -18.88 -15.38 6.61
CA LYS A 125 -20.25 -15.89 6.50
C LYS A 125 -20.36 -17.14 5.66
N GLN A 126 -19.60 -17.22 4.57
CA GLN A 126 -19.71 -18.30 3.58
C GLN A 126 -18.71 -19.44 3.81
N GLY A 127 -17.68 -19.23 4.65
CA GLY A 127 -16.61 -20.21 4.86
C GLY A 127 -15.79 -20.52 3.61
N GLN A 128 -16.00 -19.80 2.52
CA GLN A 128 -15.33 -19.99 1.24
C GLN A 128 -14.80 -18.67 0.68
N PRO A 129 -13.68 -18.68 -0.06
CA PRO A 129 -13.19 -17.51 -0.76
C PRO A 129 -14.26 -16.95 -1.72
N ALA A 130 -14.32 -15.63 -1.83
CA ALA A 130 -15.26 -14.96 -2.73
C ALA A 130 -15.15 -15.51 -4.17
N PRO A 131 -16.28 -15.74 -4.87
CA PRO A 131 -16.28 -16.27 -6.23
C PRO A 131 -15.47 -15.39 -7.16
N ARG A 132 -14.65 -16.03 -8.01
CA ARG A 132 -13.83 -15.31 -8.99
C ARG A 132 -14.70 -14.77 -10.13
N PRO A 133 -14.38 -13.59 -10.69
CA PRO A 133 -15.11 -13.07 -11.86
C PRO A 133 -15.03 -14.06 -13.04
N ALA A 134 -16.11 -14.18 -13.80
CA ALA A 134 -16.17 -15.07 -14.97
C ALA A 134 -15.22 -14.64 -16.10
N PHE A 135 -14.92 -13.34 -16.22
CA PHE A 135 -14.02 -12.79 -17.22
C PHE A 135 -12.72 -12.28 -16.59
N MET A 136 -11.62 -12.95 -16.92
CA MET A 136 -10.26 -12.58 -16.48
C MET A 136 -9.38 -12.36 -17.71
N PRO A 137 -9.03 -11.11 -18.03
CA PRO A 137 -8.25 -10.80 -19.24
C PRO A 137 -6.79 -11.30 -19.16
N CYS A 138 -6.27 -11.51 -17.95
CA CYS A 138 -4.88 -11.93 -17.72
C CYS A 138 -4.86 -13.35 -17.16
N VAL A 139 -4.76 -14.35 -18.02
CA VAL A 139 -4.73 -15.76 -17.63
C VAL A 139 -3.30 -16.25 -17.50
N LEU A 140 -2.99 -16.97 -16.41
CA LEU A 140 -1.71 -17.64 -16.21
C LEU A 140 -1.63 -18.85 -17.15
N ASN A 141 -0.54 -18.96 -17.93
CA ASN A 141 -0.22 -20.18 -18.66
C ASN A 141 0.47 -21.15 -17.70
N PRO A 142 -0.14 -22.31 -17.37
CA PRO A 142 0.42 -23.25 -16.41
C PRO A 142 1.78 -23.82 -16.85
N ALA A 143 1.95 -24.05 -18.16
CA ALA A 143 3.17 -24.64 -18.73
C ALA A 143 4.39 -23.73 -18.62
N GLN A 144 4.19 -22.41 -18.66
CA GLN A 144 5.28 -21.42 -18.64
C GLN A 144 5.34 -20.61 -17.34
N GLY A 145 4.38 -20.76 -16.44
CA GLY A 145 4.28 -19.97 -15.22
C GLY A 145 4.15 -18.44 -15.44
N ARG A 146 3.73 -18.03 -16.64
CA ARG A 146 3.68 -16.62 -17.07
C ARG A 146 2.26 -16.21 -17.44
N LEU A 147 1.91 -14.95 -17.24
CA LEU A 147 0.64 -14.39 -17.72
C LEU A 147 0.66 -14.27 -19.25
N ARG A 148 -0.42 -14.69 -19.90
CA ARG A 148 -0.63 -14.48 -21.34
C ARG A 148 -0.89 -12.98 -21.57
N TRP A 149 -0.01 -12.36 -22.36
CA TRP A 149 -0.14 -10.97 -22.74
C TRP A 149 -1.17 -10.83 -23.89
N THR A 150 -2.33 -10.33 -23.53
CA THR A 150 -3.39 -9.96 -24.49
C THR A 150 -3.61 -8.45 -24.40
N LEU A 151 -4.15 -7.83 -25.44
CA LEU A 151 -4.44 -6.39 -25.44
C LEU A 151 -5.36 -5.98 -24.26
N PRO A 152 -6.43 -6.73 -23.90
CA PRO A 152 -7.23 -6.45 -22.71
C PRO A 152 -6.44 -6.57 -21.41
N CYS A 153 -5.50 -7.52 -21.31
CA CYS A 153 -4.62 -7.67 -20.15
C CYS A 153 -3.67 -6.46 -20.03
N ALA A 154 -3.02 -6.07 -21.13
CA ALA A 154 -2.12 -4.92 -21.13
C ALA A 154 -2.87 -3.64 -20.73
N ARG A 155 -4.05 -3.37 -21.28
CA ARG A 155 -4.89 -2.21 -20.90
C ARG A 155 -5.25 -2.21 -19.42
N ALA A 156 -5.67 -3.36 -18.86
CA ALA A 156 -6.02 -3.48 -17.46
C ALA A 156 -4.81 -3.20 -16.53
N LEU A 157 -3.65 -3.75 -16.86
CA LEU A 157 -2.41 -3.54 -16.11
C LEU A 157 -1.88 -2.11 -16.24
N THR A 158 -1.98 -1.50 -17.45
CA THR A 158 -1.64 -0.08 -17.68
C THR A 158 -2.49 0.83 -16.80
N PHE A 159 -3.82 0.67 -16.84
CA PHE A 159 -4.72 1.46 -16.01
C PHE A 159 -4.43 1.29 -14.51
N THR A 160 -4.15 0.04 -14.09
CA THR A 160 -3.75 -0.25 -12.71
C THR A 160 -2.45 0.45 -12.33
N GLY A 161 -1.44 0.44 -13.20
CA GLY A 161 -0.17 1.12 -12.99
C GLY A 161 -0.31 2.63 -12.92
N MET A 162 -1.08 3.23 -13.84
CA MET A 162 -1.36 4.67 -13.86
C MET A 162 -2.04 5.12 -12.57
N LEU A 163 -3.13 4.45 -12.20
CA LEU A 163 -3.89 4.81 -10.99
C LEU A 163 -3.08 4.57 -9.72
N SER A 164 -2.36 3.44 -9.65
CA SER A 164 -1.50 3.11 -8.50
C SER A 164 -0.37 4.12 -8.35
N GLY A 165 0.32 4.49 -9.43
CA GLY A 165 1.42 5.45 -9.40
C GLY A 165 0.96 6.86 -9.04
N LEU A 166 -0.13 7.32 -9.66
CA LEU A 166 -0.71 8.63 -9.38
C LEU A 166 -1.12 8.74 -7.90
N LEU A 167 -1.86 7.77 -7.39
CA LEU A 167 -2.29 7.75 -5.98
C LEU A 167 -1.12 7.52 -5.03
N SER A 168 -0.09 6.78 -5.43
CA SER A 168 1.13 6.62 -4.64
C SER A 168 1.83 7.96 -4.45
N GLY A 169 2.06 8.70 -5.52
CA GLY A 169 2.67 10.04 -5.46
C GLY A 169 1.81 11.06 -4.73
N LEU A 170 0.48 11.01 -4.93
CA LEU A 170 -0.45 11.97 -4.35
C LEU A 170 -0.67 11.75 -2.84
N LEU A 171 -0.84 10.49 -2.43
CA LEU A 171 -1.28 10.12 -1.08
C LEU A 171 -0.20 9.45 -0.22
N GLY A 172 0.93 9.10 -0.79
CA GLY A 172 2.03 8.50 -0.03
C GLY A 172 1.82 7.05 0.43
N VAL A 173 0.95 6.27 -0.25
CA VAL A 173 0.52 4.94 0.24
C VAL A 173 1.16 3.77 -0.52
N GLY A 174 1.96 4.03 -1.55
CA GLY A 174 2.58 2.97 -2.36
C GLY A 174 1.63 2.22 -3.31
N GLY A 175 0.35 2.62 -3.41
CA GLY A 175 -0.62 2.10 -4.39
C GLY A 175 -1.10 0.67 -4.21
N GLY A 176 -0.67 -0.05 -3.17
CA GLY A 176 -1.00 -1.46 -2.93
C GLY A 176 -2.48 -1.76 -2.81
N PHE A 177 -3.24 -0.83 -2.27
CA PHE A 177 -4.69 -0.91 -2.13
C PHE A 177 -5.44 -0.88 -3.49
N VAL A 178 -4.79 -0.41 -4.56
CA VAL A 178 -5.29 -0.47 -5.94
C VAL A 178 -4.82 -1.76 -6.62
N ILE A 179 -3.55 -2.13 -6.42
CA ILE A 179 -2.91 -3.26 -7.12
C ILE A 179 -3.56 -4.59 -6.73
N ILE A 180 -3.76 -4.85 -5.41
CA ILE A 180 -4.34 -6.11 -4.93
C ILE A 180 -5.74 -6.37 -5.53
N PRO A 181 -6.72 -5.45 -5.41
CA PRO A 181 -8.03 -5.69 -5.99
C PRO A 181 -8.02 -5.74 -7.52
N ALA A 182 -7.12 -5.01 -8.18
CA ALA A 182 -6.97 -5.07 -9.63
C ALA A 182 -6.43 -6.45 -10.07
N LEU A 183 -5.34 -6.93 -9.47
CA LEU A 183 -4.81 -8.27 -9.77
C LEU A 183 -5.82 -9.37 -9.43
N SER A 184 -6.53 -9.26 -8.30
CA SER A 184 -7.57 -10.23 -7.93
C SER A 184 -8.74 -10.26 -8.93
N ARG A 185 -9.05 -9.14 -9.57
CA ARG A 185 -10.15 -9.02 -10.54
C ARG A 185 -9.74 -9.44 -11.94
N TYR A 186 -8.52 -9.10 -12.35
CA TYR A 186 -8.07 -9.24 -13.75
C TYR A 186 -7.23 -10.48 -14.00
N THR A 187 -6.78 -11.19 -12.94
CA THR A 187 -5.90 -12.36 -13.08
C THR A 187 -6.46 -13.57 -12.34
N ASN A 188 -6.06 -14.76 -12.81
CA ASN A 188 -6.36 -16.03 -12.13
C ASN A 188 -5.27 -16.46 -11.14
N LEU A 189 -4.43 -15.53 -10.67
CA LEU A 189 -3.38 -15.80 -9.70
C LEU A 189 -3.95 -16.20 -8.33
N ASP A 190 -3.22 -17.01 -7.60
CA ASP A 190 -3.51 -17.30 -6.20
C ASP A 190 -3.21 -16.11 -5.29
N SER A 191 -3.85 -16.06 -4.13
CA SER A 191 -3.73 -14.91 -3.20
C SER A 191 -2.29 -14.63 -2.78
N LYS A 192 -1.45 -15.67 -2.62
CA LYS A 192 -0.03 -15.51 -2.26
C LYS A 192 0.76 -14.81 -3.37
N SER A 193 0.56 -15.23 -4.63
CA SER A 193 1.18 -14.60 -5.81
C SER A 193 0.70 -13.16 -6.01
N ILE A 194 -0.58 -12.86 -5.78
CA ILE A 194 -1.12 -11.50 -5.85
C ILE A 194 -0.42 -10.60 -4.85
N VAL A 195 -0.34 -11.01 -3.58
CA VAL A 195 0.31 -10.23 -2.51
C VAL A 195 1.80 -10.05 -2.82
N ALA A 196 2.52 -11.11 -3.16
CA ALA A 196 3.95 -11.03 -3.46
C ALA A 196 4.24 -10.14 -4.69
N THR A 197 3.43 -10.24 -5.75
CA THR A 197 3.55 -9.40 -6.95
C THR A 197 3.22 -7.94 -6.62
N SER A 198 2.20 -7.69 -5.80
CA SER A 198 1.84 -6.34 -5.34
C SER A 198 2.95 -5.70 -4.50
N LEU A 199 3.60 -6.46 -3.60
CA LEU A 199 4.75 -5.97 -2.82
C LEU A 199 5.92 -5.58 -3.74
N ALA A 200 6.18 -6.34 -4.81
CA ALA A 200 7.20 -5.98 -5.78
C ALA A 200 6.87 -4.68 -6.53
N VAL A 201 5.61 -4.47 -6.93
CA VAL A 201 5.18 -3.21 -7.54
C VAL A 201 5.32 -2.05 -6.56
N ILE A 202 4.84 -2.22 -5.32
CA ILE A 202 4.94 -1.18 -4.28
C ILE A 202 6.40 -0.79 -4.04
N ALA A 203 7.29 -1.77 -3.88
CA ALA A 203 8.72 -1.52 -3.68
C ALA A 203 9.31 -0.66 -4.78
N LEU A 204 9.05 -0.99 -6.05
CA LEU A 204 9.57 -0.25 -7.21
C LEU A 204 8.94 1.14 -7.33
N VAL A 205 7.62 1.27 -7.21
CA VAL A 205 6.92 2.57 -7.31
C VAL A 205 7.31 3.49 -6.16
N SER A 206 7.39 2.95 -4.93
CA SER A 206 7.82 3.72 -3.76
C SER A 206 9.26 4.19 -3.89
N LEU A 207 10.17 3.34 -4.42
CA LEU A 207 11.54 3.74 -4.68
C LEU A 207 11.60 4.94 -5.65
N GLY A 208 10.86 4.87 -6.76
CA GLY A 208 10.77 5.98 -7.72
C GLY A 208 10.22 7.26 -7.08
N SER A 209 9.18 7.16 -6.26
CA SER A 209 8.59 8.30 -5.56
C SER A 209 9.54 8.89 -4.51
N VAL A 210 10.24 8.05 -3.75
CA VAL A 210 11.24 8.50 -2.74
C VAL A 210 12.42 9.19 -3.42
N VAL A 211 12.91 8.66 -4.54
CA VAL A 211 13.98 9.32 -5.33
C VAL A 211 13.50 10.71 -5.78
N THR A 212 12.30 10.81 -6.33
CA THR A 212 11.73 12.11 -6.76
C THR A 212 11.60 13.08 -5.57
N ALA A 213 11.07 12.64 -4.43
CA ALA A 213 10.91 13.46 -3.23
C ALA A 213 12.26 13.90 -2.64
N SER A 214 13.27 13.03 -2.69
CA SER A 214 14.63 13.34 -2.24
C SER A 214 15.33 14.38 -3.13
N LEU A 215 15.19 14.24 -4.45
CA LEU A 215 15.73 15.22 -5.41
C LEU A 215 15.04 16.58 -5.31
N SER A 216 13.77 16.61 -4.91
CA SER A 216 13.01 17.85 -4.66
C SER A 216 13.28 18.47 -3.28
N GLY A 217 14.14 17.86 -2.45
CA GLY A 217 14.50 18.38 -1.12
C GLY A 217 13.39 18.31 -0.06
N ILE A 218 12.30 17.58 -0.33
CA ILE A 218 11.12 17.49 0.54
C ILE A 218 11.27 16.44 1.63
N MET A 219 12.28 15.56 1.51
CA MET A 219 12.43 14.39 2.37
C MET A 219 13.01 14.78 3.75
N HIS A 220 12.24 14.58 4.81
CA HIS A 220 12.69 14.74 6.21
C HIS A 220 13.35 13.44 6.72
N TRP A 221 14.66 13.27 6.43
CA TRP A 221 15.42 12.07 6.76
C TRP A 221 15.52 11.78 8.26
N ALA A 222 15.50 12.83 9.10
CA ALA A 222 15.57 12.71 10.56
C ALA A 222 14.41 11.88 11.13
N VAL A 223 13.23 11.96 10.52
CA VAL A 223 12.03 11.20 10.89
C VAL A 223 11.89 9.96 10.01
N GLY A 224 12.17 10.10 8.72
CA GLY A 224 11.97 9.04 7.73
C GLY A 224 12.85 7.82 7.96
N ALA A 225 14.11 8.01 8.32
CA ALA A 225 15.03 6.88 8.52
C ALA A 225 14.64 6.00 9.73
N PRO A 226 14.42 6.52 10.95
CA PRO A 226 14.02 5.69 12.09
C PRO A 226 12.64 5.05 11.86
N PHE A 227 11.68 5.75 11.26
CA PHE A 227 10.37 5.20 10.92
C PHE A 227 10.48 4.03 9.92
N ALA A 228 11.30 4.16 8.88
CA ALA A 228 11.52 3.12 7.89
C ALA A 228 12.25 1.90 8.46
N LEU A 229 13.27 2.10 9.31
CA LEU A 229 13.94 1.01 10.03
C LEU A 229 12.95 0.26 10.93
N GLY A 230 12.14 0.98 11.68
CA GLY A 230 11.05 0.40 12.46
C GLY A 230 10.12 -0.45 11.61
N ALA A 231 9.70 0.06 10.45
CA ALA A 231 8.79 -0.65 9.54
C ALA A 231 9.41 -1.96 9.00
N VAL A 232 10.70 -1.97 8.68
CA VAL A 232 11.40 -3.19 8.24
C VAL A 232 11.47 -4.20 9.36
N LEU A 233 11.85 -3.78 10.58
CA LEU A 233 11.88 -4.66 11.76
C LEU A 233 10.50 -5.21 12.09
N GLY A 234 9.48 -4.35 12.10
CA GLY A 234 8.10 -4.75 12.31
C GLY A 234 7.58 -5.75 11.28
N LEU A 235 7.95 -5.58 9.99
CA LEU A 235 7.62 -6.54 8.95
C LEU A 235 8.28 -7.91 9.20
N VAL A 236 9.57 -7.93 9.50
CA VAL A 236 10.32 -9.18 9.70
C VAL A 236 9.76 -9.95 10.90
N LEU A 237 9.56 -9.25 12.02
CA LEU A 237 8.99 -9.86 13.24
C LEU A 237 7.51 -10.25 13.03
N GLY A 238 6.73 -9.37 12.41
CA GLY A 238 5.32 -9.62 12.11
C GLY A 238 5.08 -10.82 11.20
N ARG A 239 6.01 -11.11 10.29
CA ARG A 239 5.90 -12.31 9.42
C ARG A 239 6.00 -13.63 10.18
N GLN A 240 6.78 -13.68 11.26
CA GLN A 240 6.88 -14.89 12.10
C GLN A 240 5.54 -15.19 12.77
N VAL A 241 4.82 -14.15 13.16
CA VAL A 241 3.50 -14.24 13.81
C VAL A 241 2.36 -14.35 12.78
N ALA A 242 2.54 -13.80 11.59
CA ALA A 242 1.52 -13.74 10.53
C ALA A 242 1.04 -15.13 10.10
N SER A 243 1.89 -16.15 10.12
CA SER A 243 1.51 -17.52 9.76
C SER A 243 0.40 -18.10 10.66
N HIS A 244 0.30 -17.63 11.90
CA HIS A 244 -0.67 -18.10 12.90
C HIS A 244 -1.89 -17.18 13.05
N LEU A 245 -1.74 -15.88 12.74
CA LEU A 245 -2.78 -14.88 12.97
C LEU A 245 -3.46 -14.37 11.69
N ALA A 246 -2.87 -14.63 10.50
CA ALA A 246 -3.44 -14.15 9.25
C ALA A 246 -4.79 -14.82 8.96
N GLY A 247 -5.86 -14.01 8.87
CA GLY A 247 -7.20 -14.51 8.59
C GLY A 247 -8.21 -13.38 8.38
N PRO A 248 -9.47 -13.72 8.02
CA PRO A 248 -10.51 -12.74 7.76
C PRO A 248 -10.85 -11.85 8.96
N ARG A 249 -10.70 -12.35 10.20
CA ARG A 249 -10.91 -11.57 11.42
C ARG A 249 -9.91 -10.43 11.56
N LEU A 250 -8.63 -10.70 11.27
CA LEU A 250 -7.60 -9.68 11.30
C LEU A 250 -7.83 -8.61 10.22
N GLN A 251 -8.25 -9.03 9.01
CA GLN A 251 -8.63 -8.09 7.95
C GLN A 251 -9.82 -7.21 8.35
N GLN A 252 -10.77 -7.74 9.13
CA GLN A 252 -11.87 -6.94 9.68
C GLN A 252 -11.38 -5.89 10.67
N LEU A 253 -10.54 -6.28 11.63
CA LEU A 253 -9.96 -5.34 12.60
C LEU A 253 -9.20 -4.23 11.89
N PHE A 254 -8.34 -4.60 10.93
CA PHE A 254 -7.60 -3.64 10.10
C PHE A 254 -8.53 -2.69 9.35
N ALA A 255 -9.61 -3.21 8.75
CA ALA A 255 -10.55 -2.38 8.02
C ALA A 255 -11.32 -1.42 8.94
N ILE A 256 -11.69 -1.85 10.14
CA ILE A 256 -12.36 -1.00 11.13
C ILE A 256 -11.42 0.12 11.60
N THR A 257 -10.17 -0.21 11.95
CA THR A 257 -9.19 0.82 12.34
C THR A 257 -8.90 1.80 11.22
N GLY A 258 -8.85 1.32 9.96
CA GLY A 258 -8.69 2.18 8.79
C GLY A 258 -9.89 3.11 8.55
N ILE A 259 -11.11 2.63 8.74
CA ILE A 259 -12.33 3.46 8.66
C ILE A 259 -12.31 4.53 9.75
N LEU A 260 -11.95 4.17 10.98
CA LEU A 260 -11.85 5.12 12.09
C LEU A 260 -10.80 6.20 11.79
N ALA A 261 -9.62 5.80 11.32
CA ALA A 261 -8.57 6.74 10.93
C ALA A 261 -9.02 7.69 9.81
N ALA A 262 -9.77 7.19 8.82
CA ALA A 262 -10.31 8.02 7.75
C ALA A 262 -11.32 9.05 8.25
N LEU A 263 -12.20 8.65 9.18
CA LEU A 263 -13.19 9.55 9.78
C LEU A 263 -12.51 10.63 10.65
N LEU A 264 -11.49 10.25 11.41
CA LEU A 264 -10.71 11.20 12.21
C LEU A 264 -9.96 12.20 11.31
N LEU A 265 -9.34 11.73 10.21
CA LEU A 265 -8.68 12.62 9.23
C LEU A 265 -9.67 13.60 8.59
N ALA A 266 -10.84 13.09 8.17
CA ALA A 266 -11.88 13.94 7.59
C ALA A 266 -12.40 14.95 8.62
N GLY A 267 -12.67 14.51 9.85
CA GLY A 267 -13.12 15.39 10.94
C GLY A 267 -12.12 16.45 11.35
N GLY A 268 -10.85 16.08 11.44
CA GLY A 268 -9.75 17.03 11.69
C GLY A 268 -9.57 18.05 10.55
N ALA A 269 -9.66 17.59 9.31
CA ALA A 269 -9.58 18.46 8.13
C ALA A 269 -10.73 19.47 8.06
N LEU A 270 -11.94 19.07 8.50
CA LEU A 270 -13.12 19.95 8.54
C LEU A 270 -13.20 20.82 9.81
N GLY A 271 -12.21 20.70 10.72
CA GLY A 271 -12.22 21.45 11.99
C GLY A 271 -13.30 20.98 12.99
N LEU A 272 -13.89 19.81 12.76
CA LEU A 272 -14.92 19.22 13.63
C LEU A 272 -14.31 18.55 14.87
N ILE A 273 -13.04 18.19 14.81
CA ILE A 273 -12.28 17.53 15.87
C ILE A 273 -10.98 18.34 16.03
N ALA A 274 -10.74 18.89 17.21
CA ALA A 274 -9.45 19.53 17.51
C ALA A 274 -8.34 18.47 17.47
N PRO A 275 -7.16 18.79 16.92
CA PRO A 275 -6.03 17.87 16.85
C PRO A 275 -5.51 17.47 18.23
#